data_cea5be7f48e72df71309b766391953dd
#
_entry.id   cea5be7f48e72df71309b766391953dd
#
_cell.length_a   1.000
_cell.length_b   1.000
_cell.length_c   1.000
_cell.angle_alpha   90.00
_cell.angle_beta   90.00
_cell.angle_gamma   90.00
#
_symmetry.space_group_name_H-M   'P 1'
#
loop_
_entity.id
_entity.type
_entity.pdbx_description
1 polymer ?
#
loop_
_entity_poly.entity_id
_entity_poly.type
_entity_poly.pdbx_seq_one_letter_code
_entity_poly.pdbx_strand_id
1 'polypeptide(L)'
;MCLPICGSRLSAQEPYAVYDKATSTLTFKYGTKPAGAYSLNEGDYTPDWYNPDYNTNIITKVVFDVSFANARPTSCHGWFLGCNYLTTIEGIENLNTENVTNMSDMFCDCRSLKTLYVSNFDTQNVTDMSYMFNRCYALTTLDISNFNTQNVTDMSSMFCDCFALTTLDVSKFDTKNVTSMYAMFKDCLALITLDVSKFDTKNVTDMSSMFYGCSALTKLNLSSFNTQNVTNMGGMFSGCSALTTLDLSNFDTQNVTNMNDMFSACAALTTLDVSKFDTKNVTNMSDMFRNCKALTTLDVSKFDTKNVTDMSSMFYGCSALTKLNLSSFNTQNVTNMDGMFSYCKALTTLDVSKFDTKNVTDMSGMFSDCYALTTLDVSKFDTKNVTDMRGMFSSNPLTTIYASDKFVTTACRSGDNMFVGCIHLVGAVPYDENKVGKEMANYTTGYFTYKAATGIDAPTVSDDTAAEYYDLQGRRLNAPQKGVNIVKRGKKTTKMLVK
;
A
#
# COMPACT_ATOMS: atom_id res chain seq x y z
N MET A 1 64.66 -50.58 21.77
CA MET A 1 64.45 -49.15 21.76
C MET A 1 63.48 -48.83 20.63
N CYS A 2 62.20 -48.75 20.92
CA CYS A 2 61.22 -48.29 19.93
C CYS A 2 61.15 -46.77 20.04
N LEU A 3 61.58 -46.10 18.98
CA LEU A 3 61.32 -44.63 18.79
C LEU A 3 59.85 -44.44 18.55
N PRO A 4 59.19 -43.51 19.26
CA PRO A 4 57.81 -43.13 18.90
C PRO A 4 57.79 -42.37 17.55
N ILE A 5 57.12 -42.93 16.58
CA ILE A 5 56.79 -42.24 15.37
C ILE A 5 55.81 -41.12 15.78
N CYS A 6 56.35 -39.89 15.88
CA CYS A 6 55.56 -38.72 16.06
C CYS A 6 54.82 -38.42 14.71
N GLY A 7 53.68 -39.05 14.54
CA GLY A 7 52.80 -38.74 13.43
C GLY A 7 52.33 -37.29 13.59
N SER A 8 52.90 -36.38 12.83
CA SER A 8 52.32 -35.04 12.66
C SER A 8 50.90 -35.25 12.14
N ARG A 9 49.89 -35.03 13.00
CA ARG A 9 48.52 -34.88 12.53
C ARG A 9 48.56 -33.72 11.53
N LEU A 10 48.44 -34.04 10.26
CA LEU A 10 48.12 -33.00 9.26
C LEU A 10 46.89 -32.28 9.80
N SER A 11 47.03 -31.01 10.15
CA SER A 11 45.90 -30.19 10.57
C SER A 11 44.92 -30.12 9.40
N ALA A 12 43.64 -30.34 9.68
CA ALA A 12 42.60 -30.28 8.65
C ALA A 12 42.64 -28.90 7.94
N GLN A 13 42.61 -28.96 6.63
CA GLN A 13 42.46 -27.75 5.80
C GLN A 13 40.97 -27.42 5.72
N GLU A 14 40.62 -26.23 6.12
CA GLU A 14 39.22 -25.77 6.15
C GLU A 14 39.10 -24.30 5.72
N PRO A 15 37.92 -23.84 5.22
CA PRO A 15 37.68 -22.45 5.02
C PRO A 15 37.43 -21.74 6.35
N TYR A 16 37.92 -20.49 6.47
CA TYR A 16 37.76 -19.67 7.65
C TYR A 16 37.83 -18.17 7.32
N ALA A 17 37.36 -17.33 8.24
CA ALA A 17 37.50 -15.88 8.14
C ALA A 17 38.29 -15.33 9.34
N VAL A 18 39.08 -14.28 9.10
CA VAL A 18 39.85 -13.54 10.10
C VAL A 18 39.46 -12.07 10.03
N TYR A 19 39.10 -11.50 11.17
CA TYR A 19 38.87 -10.06 11.28
C TYR A 19 40.07 -9.35 11.90
N ASP A 20 40.64 -8.42 11.17
CA ASP A 20 41.67 -7.50 11.67
C ASP A 20 41.04 -6.18 12.09
N LYS A 21 41.01 -5.96 13.40
CA LYS A 21 40.43 -4.75 13.99
C LYS A 21 41.23 -3.47 13.65
N ALA A 22 42.56 -3.59 13.46
CA ALA A 22 43.39 -2.43 13.17
C ALA A 22 43.16 -1.83 11.78
N THR A 23 42.79 -2.70 10.82
CA THR A 23 42.50 -2.30 9.43
C THR A 23 41.01 -2.38 9.08
N SER A 24 40.17 -2.81 10.02
CA SER A 24 38.73 -3.05 9.79
C SER A 24 38.47 -3.99 8.60
N THR A 25 39.34 -4.99 8.42
CA THR A 25 39.33 -5.91 7.28
C THR A 25 38.91 -7.31 7.69
N LEU A 26 37.92 -7.88 7.01
CA LEU A 26 37.56 -9.28 7.10
C LEU A 26 38.18 -10.03 5.93
N THR A 27 39.06 -11.03 6.25
CA THR A 27 39.76 -11.82 5.22
C THR A 27 39.33 -13.27 5.26
N PHE A 28 38.87 -13.79 4.12
CA PHE A 28 38.50 -15.19 3.91
C PHE A 28 39.70 -16.00 3.39
N LYS A 29 39.98 -17.15 3.98
CA LYS A 29 41.11 -18.03 3.66
C LYS A 29 40.72 -19.50 3.70
N TYR A 30 41.51 -20.31 3.03
CA TYR A 30 41.44 -21.76 3.10
C TYR A 30 42.79 -22.33 3.55
N GLY A 31 42.80 -23.17 4.60
CA GLY A 31 44.02 -23.73 5.15
C GLY A 31 43.85 -24.19 6.58
N THR A 32 44.96 -24.21 7.33
CA THR A 32 44.93 -24.46 8.77
C THR A 32 44.35 -23.29 9.51
N LYS A 33 43.15 -23.42 10.08
CA LYS A 33 42.48 -22.36 10.81
C LYS A 33 43.25 -21.97 12.08
N PRO A 34 43.69 -20.71 12.24
CA PRO A 34 44.35 -20.25 13.45
C PRO A 34 43.35 -20.05 14.59
N ALA A 35 43.86 -20.04 15.83
CA ALA A 35 43.05 -19.72 17.00
C ALA A 35 42.43 -18.32 16.86
N GLY A 36 41.14 -18.19 17.17
CA GLY A 36 40.39 -16.91 17.07
C GLY A 36 39.87 -16.56 15.66
N ALA A 37 40.12 -17.41 14.65
CA ALA A 37 39.45 -17.27 13.36
C ALA A 37 38.05 -17.87 13.41
N TYR A 38 37.17 -17.29 12.61
CA TYR A 38 35.77 -17.71 12.48
C TYR A 38 35.65 -18.90 11.52
N SER A 39 34.80 -19.87 11.83
CA SER A 39 34.36 -20.89 10.86
C SER A 39 33.30 -20.25 9.92
N LEU A 40 33.14 -20.82 8.74
CA LEU A 40 32.00 -20.43 7.89
C LEU A 40 30.68 -20.97 8.51
N ASN A 41 29.61 -20.23 8.33
CA ASN A 41 28.28 -20.69 8.71
C ASN A 41 27.77 -21.79 7.78
N GLU A 42 26.88 -22.62 8.29
CA GLU A 42 26.15 -23.63 7.53
C GLU A 42 24.63 -23.32 7.54
N GLY A 43 23.95 -23.62 6.43
CA GLY A 43 22.51 -23.39 6.32
C GLY A 43 22.12 -21.90 6.51
N ASP A 44 21.12 -21.66 7.35
CA ASP A 44 20.48 -20.35 7.58
C ASP A 44 20.99 -19.65 8.85
N TYR A 45 22.10 -20.11 9.40
CA TYR A 45 22.69 -19.43 10.56
C TYR A 45 23.51 -18.22 10.12
N THR A 46 23.39 -17.10 10.83
CA THR A 46 24.25 -15.94 10.63
C THR A 46 25.69 -16.29 11.02
N PRO A 47 26.70 -15.79 10.30
CA PRO A 47 28.09 -16.09 10.61
C PRO A 47 28.54 -15.50 11.95
N ASP A 48 29.52 -16.17 12.62
CA ASP A 48 30.02 -15.75 13.93
C ASP A 48 30.74 -14.39 13.92
N TRP A 49 31.13 -13.85 12.77
CA TRP A 49 31.66 -12.48 12.65
C TRP A 49 30.56 -11.42 12.56
N TYR A 50 29.30 -11.80 12.39
CA TYR A 50 28.15 -10.90 12.47
C TYR A 50 27.99 -10.40 13.90
N ASN A 51 27.83 -9.09 14.05
CA ASN A 51 27.59 -8.47 15.34
C ASN A 51 26.33 -7.58 15.31
N PRO A 52 25.25 -7.98 15.98
CA PRO A 52 24.01 -7.23 16.01
C PRO A 52 24.15 -5.86 16.67
N ASP A 53 25.14 -5.64 17.52
CA ASP A 53 25.31 -4.36 18.24
C ASP A 53 26.01 -3.28 17.42
N TYR A 54 26.37 -3.54 16.15
CA TYR A 54 27.00 -2.62 15.18
C TYR A 54 28.27 -1.87 15.66
N ASN A 55 28.71 -2.08 16.90
CA ASN A 55 29.73 -1.24 17.55
C ASN A 55 31.09 -1.93 17.71
N THR A 56 31.21 -3.24 17.49
CA THR A 56 32.47 -3.97 17.79
C THR A 56 33.26 -4.44 16.57
N ASN A 57 32.60 -4.73 15.44
CA ASN A 57 33.28 -5.15 14.21
C ASN A 57 32.86 -4.23 13.04
N ILE A 58 33.50 -3.08 12.93
CA ILE A 58 33.28 -2.18 11.79
C ILE A 58 34.07 -2.71 10.60
N ILE A 59 33.41 -3.51 9.74
CA ILE A 59 34.02 -4.03 8.52
C ILE A 59 33.91 -2.96 7.43
N THR A 60 35.05 -2.45 6.97
CA THR A 60 35.14 -1.49 5.86
C THR A 60 35.67 -2.11 4.58
N LYS A 61 36.38 -3.23 4.72
CA LYS A 61 37.00 -3.98 3.62
C LYS A 61 36.83 -5.48 3.81
N VAL A 62 36.58 -6.17 2.71
CA VAL A 62 36.58 -7.65 2.62
C VAL A 62 37.64 -8.08 1.63
N VAL A 63 38.37 -9.15 1.94
CA VAL A 63 39.38 -9.74 1.06
C VAL A 63 39.14 -11.26 0.97
N PHE A 64 38.96 -11.75 -0.22
CA PHE A 64 39.03 -13.19 -0.49
C PHE A 64 40.44 -13.54 -0.93
N ASP A 65 41.26 -14.13 -0.04
CA ASP A 65 42.61 -14.58 -0.34
C ASP A 65 42.60 -15.62 -1.46
N VAL A 66 43.67 -15.69 -2.25
CA VAL A 66 43.77 -16.65 -3.37
C VAL A 66 43.58 -18.10 -2.89
N SER A 67 43.94 -18.43 -1.64
CA SER A 67 43.72 -19.77 -1.07
C SER A 67 42.22 -20.12 -0.99
N PHE A 68 41.35 -19.12 -0.84
CA PHE A 68 39.89 -19.33 -0.70
C PHE A 68 39.25 -19.94 -1.96
N ALA A 69 39.94 -19.91 -3.10
CA ALA A 69 39.48 -20.59 -4.32
C ALA A 69 39.32 -22.14 -4.12
N ASN A 70 39.92 -22.70 -3.07
CA ASN A 70 39.76 -24.11 -2.69
C ASN A 70 38.53 -24.36 -1.75
N ALA A 71 37.92 -23.31 -1.22
CA ALA A 71 36.71 -23.42 -0.40
C ALA A 71 35.50 -23.80 -1.25
N ARG A 72 34.59 -24.55 -0.65
CA ARG A 72 33.31 -24.95 -1.27
C ARG A 72 32.17 -24.71 -0.26
N PRO A 73 31.85 -23.43 0.02
CA PRO A 73 30.76 -23.15 0.94
C PRO A 73 29.43 -23.68 0.40
N THR A 74 28.55 -24.08 1.30
CA THR A 74 27.18 -24.50 0.98
C THR A 74 26.16 -23.43 1.25
N SER A 75 26.55 -22.38 2.02
CA SER A 75 25.74 -21.21 2.33
C SER A 75 26.60 -19.95 2.33
N CYS A 76 26.05 -18.86 1.80
CA CYS A 76 26.57 -17.50 1.94
C CYS A 76 25.56 -16.60 2.69
N HIS A 77 24.57 -17.21 3.38
CA HIS A 77 23.56 -16.48 4.11
C HIS A 77 24.17 -15.50 5.10
N GLY A 78 23.79 -14.22 4.96
CA GLY A 78 24.18 -13.16 5.90
C GLY A 78 25.67 -12.83 5.98
N TRP A 79 26.51 -13.27 5.04
CA TRP A 79 27.97 -13.09 5.17
C TRP A 79 28.41 -11.66 5.41
N PHE A 80 27.73 -10.70 4.83
CA PHE A 80 28.01 -9.26 4.98
C PHE A 80 26.81 -8.51 5.56
N LEU A 81 25.86 -9.22 6.16
CA LEU A 81 24.68 -8.62 6.79
C LEU A 81 25.09 -7.51 7.77
N GLY A 82 24.54 -6.32 7.60
CA GLY A 82 24.79 -5.18 8.48
C GLY A 82 26.19 -4.57 8.35
N CYS A 83 27.00 -4.93 7.33
CA CYS A 83 28.29 -4.29 7.07
C CYS A 83 28.09 -2.88 6.50
N ASN A 84 27.51 -1.96 7.31
CA ASN A 84 27.10 -0.62 6.91
C ASN A 84 28.21 0.24 6.35
N TYR A 85 29.45 -0.02 6.75
CA TYR A 85 30.65 0.74 6.37
C TYR A 85 31.49 0.04 5.30
N LEU A 86 31.05 -1.11 4.80
CA LEU A 86 31.76 -1.85 3.75
C LEU A 86 31.77 -1.03 2.46
N THR A 87 32.97 -0.72 1.96
CA THR A 87 33.19 0.03 0.72
C THR A 87 33.92 -0.75 -0.33
N THR A 88 34.68 -1.79 0.06
CA THR A 88 35.63 -2.48 -0.82
C THR A 88 35.58 -3.99 -0.59
N ILE A 89 35.44 -4.74 -1.68
CA ILE A 89 35.59 -6.20 -1.69
C ILE A 89 36.67 -6.53 -2.74
N GLU A 90 37.74 -7.19 -2.31
CA GLU A 90 38.84 -7.62 -3.18
C GLU A 90 38.87 -9.14 -3.27
N GLY A 91 39.25 -9.64 -4.44
CA GLY A 91 39.43 -11.08 -4.69
C GLY A 91 38.13 -11.86 -4.69
N ILE A 92 36.98 -11.23 -4.94
CA ILE A 92 35.66 -11.90 -4.93
C ILE A 92 35.59 -13.05 -5.95
N GLU A 93 36.42 -13.00 -6.98
CA GLU A 93 36.60 -14.09 -7.95
C GLU A 93 37.14 -15.38 -7.34
N ASN A 94 37.74 -15.31 -6.14
CA ASN A 94 38.19 -16.48 -5.38
C ASN A 94 37.08 -17.16 -4.56
N LEU A 95 35.87 -16.57 -4.52
CA LEU A 95 34.70 -17.19 -3.93
C LEU A 95 34.05 -18.15 -4.95
N ASN A 96 34.19 -19.46 -4.70
CA ASN A 96 33.50 -20.46 -5.51
C ASN A 96 32.13 -20.78 -4.90
N THR A 97 31.06 -20.47 -5.62
CA THR A 97 29.68 -20.64 -5.15
C THR A 97 28.95 -21.86 -5.73
N GLU A 98 29.67 -22.79 -6.40
CA GLU A 98 29.06 -23.93 -7.09
C GLU A 98 28.16 -24.82 -6.19
N ASN A 99 28.43 -24.87 -4.87
CA ASN A 99 27.68 -25.67 -3.91
C ASN A 99 26.72 -24.84 -3.04
N VAL A 100 26.64 -23.52 -3.28
CA VAL A 100 25.81 -22.63 -2.46
C VAL A 100 24.35 -22.83 -2.81
N THR A 101 23.54 -23.06 -1.78
CA THR A 101 22.08 -23.21 -1.89
C THR A 101 21.31 -22.02 -1.31
N ASN A 102 21.94 -21.25 -0.40
CA ASN A 102 21.33 -20.08 0.24
C ASN A 102 22.26 -18.87 0.14
N MET A 103 21.75 -17.79 -0.49
CA MET A 103 22.40 -16.47 -0.62
C MET A 103 21.57 -15.36 0.02
N SER A 104 20.54 -15.71 0.82
CA SER A 104 19.70 -14.72 1.48
C SER A 104 20.53 -13.80 2.38
N ASP A 105 20.15 -12.53 2.45
CA ASP A 105 20.82 -11.50 3.26
C ASP A 105 22.32 -11.29 3.00
N MET A 106 22.92 -11.90 1.96
CA MET A 106 24.39 -11.92 1.80
C MET A 106 25.02 -10.54 1.87
N PHE A 107 24.40 -9.51 1.26
CA PHE A 107 24.86 -8.11 1.26
C PHE A 107 23.83 -7.19 1.91
N CYS A 108 22.88 -7.72 2.67
CA CYS A 108 21.84 -6.93 3.31
C CYS A 108 22.45 -5.87 4.24
N ASP A 109 21.96 -4.63 4.14
CA ASP A 109 22.46 -3.48 4.91
C ASP A 109 23.95 -3.10 4.62
N CYS A 110 24.49 -3.41 3.43
CA CYS A 110 25.77 -2.90 2.96
C CYS A 110 25.62 -1.47 2.42
N ARG A 111 25.27 -0.52 3.30
CA ARG A 111 24.81 0.85 2.95
C ARG A 111 25.83 1.70 2.21
N SER A 112 27.13 1.41 2.37
CA SER A 112 28.22 2.23 1.80
C SER A 112 28.81 1.64 0.53
N LEU A 113 28.39 0.41 0.14
CA LEU A 113 28.91 -0.29 -1.04
C LEU A 113 28.35 0.34 -2.30
N LYS A 114 29.25 0.89 -3.17
CA LYS A 114 28.84 1.59 -4.39
C LYS A 114 28.80 0.74 -5.63
N THR A 115 29.70 -0.22 -5.73
CA THR A 115 29.84 -1.12 -6.87
C THR A 115 30.04 -2.54 -6.41
N LEU A 116 29.41 -3.49 -7.08
CA LEU A 116 29.52 -4.92 -6.80
C LEU A 116 29.50 -5.71 -8.09
N TYR A 117 30.55 -6.50 -8.32
CA TYR A 117 30.70 -7.37 -9.47
C TYR A 117 30.64 -8.82 -8.99
N VAL A 118 29.51 -9.49 -9.19
CA VAL A 118 29.25 -10.87 -8.79
C VAL A 118 28.90 -11.77 -9.96
N SER A 119 29.31 -11.38 -11.17
CA SER A 119 29.08 -12.15 -12.40
C SER A 119 29.81 -13.49 -12.43
N ASN A 120 30.81 -13.69 -11.53
CA ASN A 120 31.51 -14.99 -11.34
C ASN A 120 30.71 -15.97 -10.45
N PHE A 121 29.63 -15.55 -9.81
CA PHE A 121 28.84 -16.43 -8.94
C PHE A 121 28.11 -17.50 -9.77
N ASP A 122 28.35 -18.77 -9.46
CA ASP A 122 27.49 -19.86 -9.91
C ASP A 122 26.29 -19.97 -8.96
N THR A 123 25.12 -19.64 -9.48
CA THR A 123 23.88 -19.62 -8.70
C THR A 123 22.91 -20.74 -9.08
N GLN A 124 23.37 -21.74 -9.87
CA GLN A 124 22.48 -22.79 -10.38
C GLN A 124 21.82 -23.64 -9.29
N ASN A 125 22.44 -23.75 -8.10
CA ASN A 125 21.93 -24.52 -6.97
C ASN A 125 21.24 -23.66 -5.92
N VAL A 126 21.21 -22.33 -6.09
CA VAL A 126 20.60 -21.40 -5.12
C VAL A 126 19.08 -21.51 -5.17
N THR A 127 18.47 -21.65 -3.99
CA THR A 127 17.02 -21.74 -3.80
C THR A 127 16.45 -20.52 -3.10
N ASP A 128 17.28 -19.76 -2.36
CA ASP A 128 16.88 -18.57 -1.62
C ASP A 128 17.83 -17.39 -1.92
N MET A 129 17.28 -16.30 -2.47
CA MET A 129 17.96 -15.03 -2.73
C MET A 129 17.26 -13.87 -2.03
N SER A 130 16.38 -14.16 -1.07
CA SER A 130 15.65 -13.14 -0.35
C SER A 130 16.59 -12.16 0.34
N TYR A 131 16.28 -10.86 0.30
CA TYR A 131 17.05 -9.77 0.93
C TYR A 131 18.52 -9.66 0.48
N MET A 132 18.96 -10.37 -0.57
CA MET A 132 20.39 -10.46 -0.91
C MET A 132 21.10 -9.12 -1.02
N PHE A 133 20.47 -8.09 -1.59
CA PHE A 133 21.00 -6.73 -1.73
C PHE A 133 20.13 -5.69 -1.02
N ASN A 134 19.28 -6.12 -0.08
CA ASN A 134 18.40 -5.22 0.66
C ASN A 134 19.19 -4.13 1.37
N ARG A 135 18.70 -2.86 1.29
CA ARG A 135 19.33 -1.69 1.90
C ARG A 135 20.78 -1.40 1.46
N CYS A 136 21.13 -1.79 0.25
CA CYS A 136 22.36 -1.34 -0.39
C CYS A 136 22.17 0.10 -0.92
N TYR A 137 22.01 1.08 -0.03
CA TYR A 137 21.59 2.45 -0.36
C TYR A 137 22.47 3.18 -1.37
N ALA A 138 23.79 2.94 -1.33
CA ALA A 138 24.76 3.61 -2.19
C ALA A 138 25.07 2.83 -3.49
N LEU A 139 24.48 1.64 -3.67
CA LEU A 139 24.81 0.77 -4.79
C LEU A 139 24.31 1.37 -6.11
N THR A 140 25.24 1.78 -6.97
CA THR A 140 24.95 2.36 -8.29
C THR A 140 25.21 1.38 -9.44
N THR A 141 26.10 0.40 -9.22
CA THR A 141 26.47 -0.61 -10.22
C THR A 141 26.45 -2.00 -9.63
N LEU A 142 25.63 -2.87 -10.21
CA LEU A 142 25.49 -4.27 -9.83
C LEU A 142 25.50 -5.13 -11.10
N ASP A 143 26.48 -6.05 -11.21
CA ASP A 143 26.54 -7.01 -12.31
C ASP A 143 26.11 -8.40 -11.83
N ILE A 144 24.89 -8.77 -12.20
CA ILE A 144 24.26 -10.07 -11.96
C ILE A 144 23.96 -10.80 -13.29
N SER A 145 24.65 -10.44 -14.36
CA SER A 145 24.38 -10.92 -15.73
C SER A 145 24.48 -12.44 -15.91
N ASN A 146 25.17 -13.13 -15.00
CA ASN A 146 25.33 -14.59 -15.03
C ASN A 146 24.46 -15.34 -13.99
N PHE A 147 23.60 -14.66 -13.26
CA PHE A 147 22.72 -15.34 -12.30
C PHE A 147 21.79 -16.32 -13.01
N ASN A 148 21.86 -17.58 -12.61
CA ASN A 148 20.90 -18.62 -12.95
C ASN A 148 19.90 -18.77 -11.79
N THR A 149 18.67 -18.35 -12.01
CA THR A 149 17.64 -18.32 -10.96
C THR A 149 16.60 -19.44 -11.08
N GLN A 150 16.88 -20.46 -11.94
CA GLN A 150 15.91 -21.52 -12.27
C GLN A 150 15.40 -22.31 -11.05
N ASN A 151 16.18 -22.38 -9.95
CA ASN A 151 15.85 -23.12 -8.73
C ASN A 151 15.42 -22.19 -7.58
N VAL A 152 15.44 -20.86 -7.79
CA VAL A 152 15.07 -19.89 -6.76
C VAL A 152 13.58 -19.93 -6.49
N THR A 153 13.19 -20.01 -5.23
CA THR A 153 11.80 -20.04 -4.77
C THR A 153 11.40 -18.77 -4.03
N ASP A 154 12.36 -18.03 -3.46
CA ASP A 154 12.13 -16.76 -2.77
C ASP A 154 13.05 -15.66 -3.28
N MET A 155 12.45 -14.56 -3.76
CA MET A 155 13.12 -13.32 -4.19
C MET A 155 12.63 -12.12 -3.39
N SER A 156 12.01 -12.35 -2.24
CA SER A 156 11.45 -11.29 -1.40
C SER A 156 12.53 -10.27 -1.05
N SER A 157 12.22 -8.99 -1.25
CA SER A 157 13.07 -7.85 -0.90
C SER A 157 14.50 -7.89 -1.49
N MET A 158 14.74 -8.68 -2.56
CA MET A 158 16.10 -8.89 -3.09
C MET A 158 16.83 -7.59 -3.41
N PHE A 159 16.15 -6.57 -3.93
CA PHE A 159 16.70 -5.25 -4.26
C PHE A 159 16.02 -4.11 -3.49
N CYS A 160 15.30 -4.44 -2.40
CA CYS A 160 14.58 -3.45 -1.62
C CYS A 160 15.55 -2.39 -1.07
N ASP A 161 15.15 -1.12 -1.13
CA ASP A 161 15.96 0.02 -0.65
C ASP A 161 17.31 0.21 -1.39
N CYS A 162 17.43 -0.21 -2.65
CA CYS A 162 18.57 0.13 -3.50
C CYS A 162 18.39 1.52 -4.11
N PHE A 163 18.43 2.57 -3.28
CA PHE A 163 18.05 3.95 -3.62
C PHE A 163 18.80 4.54 -4.81
N ALA A 164 20.09 4.21 -4.96
CA ALA A 164 20.98 4.81 -5.96
C ALA A 164 21.06 4.01 -7.26
N LEU A 165 20.41 2.83 -7.34
CA LEU A 165 20.50 1.94 -8.48
C LEU A 165 19.69 2.50 -9.67
N THR A 166 20.37 2.95 -10.73
CA THR A 166 19.73 3.58 -11.89
C THR A 166 19.33 2.61 -12.97
N THR A 167 20.03 1.47 -13.05
CA THR A 167 19.80 0.40 -14.03
C THR A 167 19.98 -0.96 -13.36
N LEU A 168 19.15 -1.94 -13.76
CA LEU A 168 19.23 -3.31 -13.28
C LEU A 168 18.79 -4.25 -14.40
N ASP A 169 19.66 -5.18 -14.78
CA ASP A 169 19.34 -6.20 -15.80
C ASP A 169 18.90 -7.51 -15.14
N VAL A 170 17.60 -7.77 -15.16
CA VAL A 170 16.97 -9.01 -14.71
C VAL A 170 16.38 -9.82 -15.88
N SER A 171 16.75 -9.51 -17.11
CA SER A 171 16.20 -10.12 -18.32
C SER A 171 16.47 -11.62 -18.46
N LYS A 172 17.46 -12.13 -17.72
CA LYS A 172 17.81 -13.57 -17.66
C LYS A 172 17.20 -14.33 -16.48
N PHE A 173 16.48 -13.66 -15.61
CA PHE A 173 15.88 -14.33 -14.45
C PHE A 173 14.79 -15.32 -14.90
N ASP A 174 14.96 -16.58 -14.55
CA ASP A 174 13.91 -17.62 -14.62
C ASP A 174 13.15 -17.63 -13.29
N THR A 175 11.93 -17.14 -13.31
CA THR A 175 11.10 -16.96 -12.10
C THR A 175 10.00 -18.03 -11.95
N LYS A 176 10.02 -19.07 -12.78
CA LYS A 176 8.95 -20.09 -12.83
C LYS A 176 8.68 -20.80 -11.50
N ASN A 177 9.69 -20.89 -10.61
CA ASN A 177 9.60 -21.56 -9.31
C ASN A 177 9.40 -20.57 -8.15
N VAL A 178 9.43 -19.26 -8.43
CA VAL A 178 9.29 -18.20 -7.39
C VAL A 178 7.87 -18.17 -6.84
N THR A 179 7.75 -18.18 -5.52
CA THR A 179 6.47 -18.14 -4.80
C THR A 179 6.22 -16.81 -4.12
N SER A 180 7.27 -16.03 -3.81
CA SER A 180 7.18 -14.69 -3.23
C SER A 180 8.06 -13.70 -3.98
N MET A 181 7.45 -12.56 -4.34
CA MET A 181 8.11 -11.37 -4.89
C MET A 181 7.83 -10.15 -4.02
N TYR A 182 7.49 -10.38 -2.74
CA TYR A 182 7.25 -9.33 -1.77
C TYR A 182 8.37 -8.28 -1.79
N ALA A 183 8.03 -7.01 -2.01
CA ALA A 183 8.96 -5.88 -1.94
C ALA A 183 10.25 -6.04 -2.79
N MET A 184 10.25 -6.89 -3.86
CA MET A 184 11.48 -7.23 -4.60
C MET A 184 12.26 -6.01 -5.08
N PHE A 185 11.58 -4.96 -5.57
CA PHE A 185 12.17 -3.70 -6.05
C PHE A 185 11.71 -2.49 -5.24
N LYS A 186 11.21 -2.73 -4.02
CA LYS A 186 10.71 -1.65 -3.17
C LYS A 186 11.78 -0.58 -2.96
N ASP A 187 11.36 0.70 -3.11
CA ASP A 187 12.21 1.88 -2.92
C ASP A 187 13.49 1.91 -3.78
N CYS A 188 13.45 1.33 -5.00
CA CYS A 188 14.45 1.58 -6.03
C CYS A 188 14.20 2.97 -6.64
N LEU A 189 14.50 4.03 -5.87
CA LEU A 189 14.07 5.41 -6.15
C LEU A 189 14.62 5.97 -7.46
N ALA A 190 15.84 5.57 -7.86
CA ALA A 190 16.53 6.07 -9.05
C ALA A 190 16.33 5.21 -10.31
N LEU A 191 15.62 4.07 -10.20
CA LEU A 191 15.46 3.11 -11.29
C LEU A 191 14.48 3.67 -12.34
N ILE A 192 15.00 4.03 -13.53
CA ILE A 192 14.22 4.69 -14.60
C ILE A 192 13.48 3.66 -15.47
N THR A 193 14.13 2.53 -15.72
CA THR A 193 13.61 1.43 -16.55
C THR A 193 13.88 0.10 -15.88
N LEU A 194 12.93 -0.83 -15.98
CA LEU A 194 13.07 -2.20 -15.50
C LEU A 194 12.34 -3.14 -16.46
N ASP A 195 13.06 -4.12 -17.00
CA ASP A 195 12.46 -5.12 -17.90
C ASP A 195 12.13 -6.41 -17.13
N VAL A 196 10.86 -6.58 -16.79
CA VAL A 196 10.29 -7.78 -16.17
C VAL A 196 9.42 -8.58 -17.13
N SER A 197 9.52 -8.31 -18.46
CA SER A 197 8.69 -8.94 -19.49
C SER A 197 8.93 -10.45 -19.66
N LYS A 198 9.92 -11.01 -18.97
CA LYS A 198 10.24 -12.45 -18.96
C LYS A 198 9.83 -13.15 -17.68
N PHE A 199 9.32 -12.42 -16.69
CA PHE A 199 8.93 -13.03 -15.42
C PHE A 199 7.72 -13.97 -15.60
N ASP A 200 7.87 -15.24 -15.23
CA ASP A 200 6.77 -16.19 -15.06
C ASP A 200 6.31 -16.11 -13.60
N THR A 201 5.13 -15.56 -13.38
CA THR A 201 4.60 -15.31 -12.03
C THR A 201 3.47 -16.24 -11.61
N LYS A 202 3.26 -17.33 -12.36
CA LYS A 202 2.13 -18.26 -12.14
C LYS A 202 2.09 -18.89 -10.74
N ASN A 203 3.26 -19.04 -10.09
CA ASN A 203 3.37 -19.64 -8.77
C ASN A 203 3.46 -18.59 -7.65
N VAL A 204 3.50 -17.30 -7.98
CA VAL A 204 3.62 -16.22 -7.00
C VAL A 204 2.29 -16.03 -6.26
N THR A 205 2.37 -15.98 -4.94
CA THR A 205 1.22 -15.76 -4.05
C THR A 205 1.23 -14.38 -3.38
N ASP A 206 2.41 -13.75 -3.24
CA ASP A 206 2.57 -12.42 -2.66
C ASP A 206 3.38 -11.50 -3.60
N MET A 207 2.73 -10.43 -4.07
CA MET A 207 3.33 -9.35 -4.86
C MET A 207 3.25 -8.01 -4.13
N SER A 208 2.92 -8.01 -2.83
CA SER A 208 2.76 -6.77 -2.11
C SER A 208 4.06 -5.96 -2.11
N SER A 209 3.92 -4.66 -2.29
CA SER A 209 5.03 -3.70 -2.36
C SER A 209 6.09 -3.98 -3.43
N MET A 210 5.84 -4.85 -4.43
CA MET A 210 6.88 -5.28 -5.39
C MET A 210 7.60 -4.10 -6.05
N PHE A 211 6.88 -3.03 -6.42
CA PHE A 211 7.42 -1.81 -7.03
C PHE A 211 7.15 -0.57 -6.17
N TYR A 212 6.85 -0.75 -4.89
CA TYR A 212 6.60 0.36 -3.97
C TYR A 212 7.75 1.37 -4.01
N GLY A 213 7.46 2.66 -4.15
CA GLY A 213 8.47 3.71 -4.12
C GLY A 213 9.41 3.79 -5.34
N CYS A 214 9.17 3.02 -6.42
CA CYS A 214 9.93 3.16 -7.67
C CYS A 214 9.58 4.49 -8.36
N SER A 215 9.95 5.60 -7.73
CA SER A 215 9.46 6.95 -8.06
C SER A 215 9.95 7.49 -9.40
N ALA A 216 11.11 7.03 -9.89
CA ALA A 216 11.65 7.41 -11.20
C ALA A 216 11.18 6.50 -12.36
N LEU A 217 10.49 5.39 -12.06
CA LEU A 217 10.08 4.41 -13.07
C LEU A 217 8.98 5.00 -13.98
N THR A 218 9.27 5.14 -15.27
CA THR A 218 8.35 5.79 -16.22
C THR A 218 7.47 4.82 -16.99
N LYS A 219 7.91 3.58 -17.14
CA LYS A 219 7.20 2.51 -17.85
C LYS A 219 7.46 1.15 -17.20
N LEU A 220 6.46 0.28 -17.25
CA LEU A 220 6.54 -1.08 -16.75
C LEU A 220 5.74 -2.01 -17.66
N ASN A 221 6.39 -3.05 -18.20
CA ASN A 221 5.74 -4.07 -19.04
C ASN A 221 5.42 -5.30 -18.18
N LEU A 222 4.13 -5.50 -17.91
CA LEU A 222 3.61 -6.60 -17.11
C LEU A 222 2.89 -7.66 -17.95
N SER A 223 3.05 -7.67 -19.26
CA SER A 223 2.30 -8.55 -20.17
C SER A 223 2.51 -10.05 -19.94
N SER A 224 3.61 -10.44 -19.29
CA SER A 224 3.90 -11.83 -18.90
C SER A 224 3.32 -12.24 -17.53
N PHE A 225 2.84 -11.28 -16.74
CA PHE A 225 2.37 -11.56 -15.38
C PHE A 225 1.10 -12.41 -15.40
N ASN A 226 1.12 -13.51 -14.66
CA ASN A 226 -0.05 -14.31 -14.32
C ASN A 226 -0.30 -14.17 -12.81
N THR A 227 -1.41 -13.54 -12.44
CA THR A 227 -1.71 -13.23 -11.05
C THR A 227 -2.79 -14.13 -10.43
N GLN A 228 -3.16 -15.22 -11.09
CA GLN A 228 -4.26 -16.10 -10.67
C GLN A 228 -4.11 -16.67 -9.24
N ASN A 229 -2.87 -16.81 -8.75
CA ASN A 229 -2.58 -17.36 -7.42
C ASN A 229 -2.25 -16.26 -6.38
N VAL A 230 -2.21 -15.00 -6.80
CA VAL A 230 -1.85 -13.89 -5.91
C VAL A 230 -2.99 -13.59 -4.95
N THR A 231 -2.66 -13.53 -3.66
CA THR A 231 -3.59 -13.22 -2.57
C THR A 231 -3.38 -11.82 -2.00
N ASN A 232 -2.18 -11.26 -2.15
CA ASN A 232 -1.81 -9.94 -1.62
C ASN A 232 -1.15 -9.07 -2.70
N MET A 233 -1.78 -7.92 -3.01
CA MET A 233 -1.28 -6.88 -3.92
C MET A 233 -1.13 -5.53 -3.22
N GLY A 234 -1.17 -5.49 -1.88
CA GLY A 234 -1.07 -4.26 -1.12
C GLY A 234 0.19 -3.47 -1.47
N GLY A 235 0.04 -2.18 -1.78
CA GLY A 235 1.14 -1.29 -2.11
C GLY A 235 1.95 -1.63 -3.37
N MET A 236 1.49 -2.56 -4.24
CA MET A 236 2.30 -3.09 -5.34
C MET A 236 2.93 -2.00 -6.21
N PHE A 237 2.21 -0.90 -6.50
CA PHE A 237 2.68 0.23 -7.31
C PHE A 237 2.69 1.54 -6.53
N SER A 238 2.52 1.50 -5.20
CA SER A 238 2.48 2.69 -4.36
C SER A 238 3.75 3.53 -4.56
N GLY A 239 3.61 4.84 -4.75
CA GLY A 239 4.76 5.72 -4.93
C GLY A 239 5.45 5.66 -6.29
N CYS A 240 4.93 4.92 -7.29
CA CYS A 240 5.42 4.96 -8.68
C CYS A 240 5.02 6.30 -9.33
N SER A 241 5.55 7.40 -8.80
CA SER A 241 5.05 8.76 -9.07
C SER A 241 5.31 9.27 -10.48
N ALA A 242 6.29 8.70 -11.21
CA ALA A 242 6.59 9.04 -12.61
C ALA A 242 5.86 8.15 -13.62
N LEU A 243 5.16 7.10 -13.18
CA LEU A 243 4.47 6.17 -14.06
C LEU A 243 3.23 6.83 -14.66
N THR A 244 3.19 6.97 -15.99
CA THR A 244 2.10 7.68 -16.70
C THR A 244 0.99 6.75 -17.18
N THR A 245 1.32 5.50 -17.45
CA THR A 245 0.39 4.47 -17.92
C THR A 245 0.73 3.12 -17.32
N LEU A 246 -0.28 2.28 -17.09
CA LEU A 246 -0.10 0.93 -16.54
C LEU A 246 -1.15 0.01 -17.17
N ASP A 247 -0.70 -1.04 -17.88
CA ASP A 247 -1.59 -2.05 -18.46
C ASP A 247 -1.72 -3.23 -17.49
N LEU A 248 -2.93 -3.43 -16.99
CA LEU A 248 -3.31 -4.50 -16.07
C LEU A 248 -4.33 -5.46 -16.70
N SER A 249 -4.43 -5.46 -18.02
CA SER A 249 -5.47 -6.21 -18.76
C SER A 249 -5.42 -7.72 -18.57
N ASN A 250 -4.26 -8.25 -18.14
CA ASN A 250 -4.01 -9.67 -17.85
C ASN A 250 -4.06 -10.01 -16.33
N PHE A 251 -4.33 -9.03 -15.46
CA PHE A 251 -4.41 -9.30 -14.01
C PHE A 251 -5.70 -10.04 -13.68
N ASP A 252 -5.57 -11.22 -13.07
CA ASP A 252 -6.64 -11.96 -12.42
C ASP A 252 -6.57 -11.69 -10.91
N THR A 253 -7.60 -11.05 -10.37
CA THR A 253 -7.64 -10.65 -8.96
C THR A 253 -8.64 -11.46 -8.13
N GLN A 254 -9.19 -12.57 -8.67
CA GLN A 254 -10.24 -13.35 -8.01
C GLN A 254 -9.86 -13.87 -6.62
N ASN A 255 -8.55 -14.09 -6.36
CA ASN A 255 -8.04 -14.61 -5.09
C ASN A 255 -7.46 -13.52 -4.18
N VAL A 256 -7.42 -12.27 -4.64
CA VAL A 256 -6.82 -11.16 -3.88
C VAL A 256 -7.73 -10.77 -2.71
N THR A 257 -7.14 -10.70 -1.53
CA THR A 257 -7.82 -10.29 -0.29
C THR A 257 -7.40 -8.91 0.20
N ASN A 258 -6.23 -8.42 -0.24
CA ASN A 258 -5.69 -7.13 0.18
C ASN A 258 -5.23 -6.31 -1.04
N MET A 259 -5.80 -5.10 -1.18
CA MET A 259 -5.47 -4.11 -2.21
C MET A 259 -5.17 -2.74 -1.62
N ASN A 260 -4.85 -2.67 -0.30
CA ASN A 260 -4.52 -1.39 0.31
C ASN A 260 -3.34 -0.73 -0.40
N ASP A 261 -3.35 0.59 -0.52
CA ASP A 261 -2.27 1.39 -1.15
C ASP A 261 -1.87 0.96 -2.57
N MET A 262 -2.57 0.06 -3.26
CA MET A 262 -2.07 -0.58 -4.49
C MET A 262 -1.57 0.42 -5.53
N PHE A 263 -2.24 1.58 -5.68
CA PHE A 263 -1.87 2.67 -6.60
C PHE A 263 -1.62 3.99 -5.88
N SER A 264 -1.45 3.96 -4.56
CA SER A 264 -1.25 5.17 -3.75
C SER A 264 -0.07 5.98 -4.30
N ALA A 265 -0.21 7.29 -4.39
CA ALA A 265 0.81 8.21 -4.89
C ALA A 265 1.34 7.93 -6.32
N CYS A 266 0.58 7.23 -7.17
CA CYS A 266 0.83 7.18 -8.61
C CYS A 266 0.44 8.53 -9.26
N ALA A 267 1.20 9.59 -8.92
CA ALA A 267 0.78 10.98 -9.12
C ALA A 267 0.69 11.40 -10.61
N ALA A 268 1.47 10.75 -11.49
CA ALA A 268 1.47 11.06 -12.93
C ALA A 268 0.52 10.18 -13.75
N LEU A 269 -0.13 9.19 -13.12
CA LEU A 269 -1.03 8.25 -13.81
C LEU A 269 -2.30 8.97 -14.25
N THR A 270 -2.51 9.11 -15.56
CA THR A 270 -3.65 9.87 -16.11
C THR A 270 -4.88 9.01 -16.37
N THR A 271 -4.68 7.73 -16.63
CA THR A 271 -5.74 6.74 -16.87
C THR A 271 -5.36 5.43 -16.21
N LEU A 272 -6.34 4.69 -15.69
CA LEU A 272 -6.15 3.37 -15.10
C LEU A 272 -7.41 2.54 -15.38
N ASP A 273 -7.24 1.40 -16.06
CA ASP A 273 -8.33 0.47 -16.30
C ASP A 273 -8.30 -0.66 -15.25
N VAL A 274 -9.28 -0.63 -14.35
CA VAL A 274 -9.53 -1.65 -13.32
C VAL A 274 -10.85 -2.39 -13.57
N SER A 275 -11.43 -2.28 -14.76
CA SER A 275 -12.73 -2.86 -15.09
C SER A 275 -12.79 -4.38 -15.05
N LYS A 276 -11.62 -5.05 -15.08
CA LYS A 276 -11.47 -6.51 -14.97
C LYS A 276 -11.19 -7.00 -13.55
N PHE A 277 -11.03 -6.10 -12.59
CA PHE A 277 -10.75 -6.52 -11.21
C PHE A 277 -11.96 -7.21 -10.59
N ASP A 278 -11.79 -8.47 -10.18
CA ASP A 278 -12.73 -9.18 -9.32
C ASP A 278 -12.35 -8.89 -7.86
N THR A 279 -13.16 -8.08 -7.18
CA THR A 279 -12.89 -7.62 -5.82
C THR A 279 -13.73 -8.32 -4.75
N LYS A 280 -14.44 -9.38 -5.11
CA LYS A 280 -15.37 -10.08 -4.21
C LYS A 280 -14.76 -10.60 -2.91
N ASN A 281 -13.44 -10.91 -2.92
CA ASN A 281 -12.70 -11.44 -1.77
C ASN A 281 -11.89 -10.37 -1.04
N VAL A 282 -11.87 -9.13 -1.55
CA VAL A 282 -11.09 -8.05 -0.96
C VAL A 282 -11.71 -7.57 0.34
N THR A 283 -10.89 -7.47 1.39
CA THR A 283 -11.31 -7.01 2.72
C THR A 283 -10.75 -5.63 3.07
N ASN A 284 -9.64 -5.23 2.44
CA ASN A 284 -9.00 -3.94 2.67
C ASN A 284 -8.74 -3.20 1.34
N MET A 285 -9.31 -1.99 1.20
CA MET A 285 -9.14 -1.08 0.07
C MET A 285 -8.66 0.31 0.53
N SER A 286 -8.14 0.41 1.77
CA SER A 286 -7.64 1.69 2.28
C SER A 286 -6.54 2.24 1.38
N ASP A 287 -6.53 3.55 1.18
CA ASP A 287 -5.51 4.27 0.39
C ASP A 287 -5.33 3.80 -1.07
N MET A 288 -6.21 2.91 -1.61
CA MET A 288 -5.98 2.22 -2.90
C MET A 288 -5.64 3.18 -4.05
N PHE A 289 -6.26 4.35 -4.13
CA PHE A 289 -6.02 5.37 -5.15
C PHE A 289 -5.56 6.70 -4.54
N ARG A 290 -5.11 6.68 -3.28
CA ARG A 290 -4.67 7.90 -2.58
C ARG A 290 -3.64 8.66 -3.41
N ASN A 291 -3.80 10.00 -3.53
CA ASN A 291 -2.87 10.88 -4.26
C ASN A 291 -2.62 10.51 -5.73
N CYS A 292 -3.56 9.84 -6.40
CA CYS A 292 -3.56 9.72 -7.87
C CYS A 292 -3.97 11.06 -8.49
N LYS A 293 -3.07 12.06 -8.38
CA LYS A 293 -3.36 13.48 -8.62
C LYS A 293 -3.75 13.81 -10.06
N ALA A 294 -3.21 13.07 -11.05
CA ALA A 294 -3.46 13.30 -12.47
C ALA A 294 -4.62 12.47 -13.03
N LEU A 295 -5.21 11.56 -12.24
CA LEU A 295 -6.27 10.66 -12.67
C LEU A 295 -7.58 11.46 -12.86
N THR A 296 -8.00 11.60 -14.12
CA THR A 296 -9.21 12.39 -14.45
C THR A 296 -10.49 11.57 -14.46
N THR A 297 -10.38 10.29 -14.73
CA THR A 297 -11.48 9.32 -14.77
C THR A 297 -11.06 8.01 -14.15
N LEU A 298 -11.96 7.36 -13.42
CA LEU A 298 -11.76 6.04 -12.83
C LEU A 298 -13.09 5.30 -12.81
N ASP A 299 -13.14 4.12 -13.44
CA ASP A 299 -14.34 3.28 -13.42
C ASP A 299 -14.20 2.16 -12.39
N VAL A 300 -14.87 2.33 -11.26
CA VAL A 300 -14.99 1.34 -10.17
C VAL A 300 -16.38 0.70 -10.11
N SER A 301 -17.19 0.87 -11.17
CA SER A 301 -18.58 0.38 -11.21
C SER A 301 -18.72 -1.14 -11.18
N LYS A 302 -17.61 -1.88 -11.30
CA LYS A 302 -17.56 -3.34 -11.20
C LYS A 302 -17.07 -3.85 -9.85
N PHE A 303 -16.63 -2.96 -8.94
CA PHE A 303 -16.15 -3.39 -7.64
C PHE A 303 -17.27 -3.99 -6.80
N ASP A 304 -17.09 -5.23 -6.34
CA ASP A 304 -17.89 -5.85 -5.28
C ASP A 304 -17.20 -5.57 -3.94
N THR A 305 -17.79 -4.70 -3.13
CA THR A 305 -17.19 -4.25 -1.88
C THR A 305 -17.85 -4.84 -0.63
N LYS A 306 -18.68 -5.87 -0.80
CA LYS A 306 -19.47 -6.45 0.31
C LYS A 306 -18.63 -6.97 1.48
N ASN A 307 -17.38 -7.40 1.22
CA ASN A 307 -16.47 -7.94 2.22
C ASN A 307 -15.47 -6.90 2.75
N VAL A 308 -15.46 -5.68 2.19
CA VAL A 308 -14.53 -4.63 2.58
C VAL A 308 -14.90 -4.08 3.95
N THR A 309 -13.90 -3.97 4.82
CA THR A 309 -14.03 -3.43 6.18
C THR A 309 -13.37 -2.07 6.35
N ASP A 310 -12.37 -1.74 5.50
CA ASP A 310 -11.63 -0.49 5.53
C ASP A 310 -11.59 0.16 4.14
N MET A 311 -12.12 1.38 4.03
CA MET A 311 -12.10 2.24 2.84
C MET A 311 -11.47 3.60 3.15
N SER A 312 -10.72 3.72 4.26
CA SER A 312 -10.09 4.98 4.64
C SER A 312 -9.20 5.49 3.51
N SER A 313 -9.28 6.79 3.25
CA SER A 313 -8.47 7.51 2.26
C SER A 313 -8.48 6.91 0.84
N MET A 314 -9.45 6.04 0.49
CA MET A 314 -9.43 5.29 -0.79
C MET A 314 -9.25 6.19 -2.01
N PHE A 315 -9.85 7.39 -2.01
CA PHE A 315 -9.73 8.39 -3.09
C PHE A 315 -9.10 9.69 -2.61
N TYR A 316 -8.48 9.70 -1.43
CA TYR A 316 -7.84 10.90 -0.87
C TYR A 316 -6.89 11.54 -1.88
N GLY A 317 -7.03 12.83 -2.14
CA GLY A 317 -6.12 13.57 -3.01
C GLY A 317 -6.20 13.21 -4.50
N CYS A 318 -7.27 12.54 -4.97
CA CYS A 318 -7.57 12.38 -6.40
C CYS A 318 -8.03 13.72 -6.99
N SER A 319 -7.12 14.70 -7.02
CA SER A 319 -7.45 16.11 -7.22
C SER A 319 -7.97 16.47 -8.61
N ALA A 320 -7.70 15.66 -9.63
CA ALA A 320 -8.19 15.86 -11.00
C ALA A 320 -9.48 15.06 -11.31
N LEU A 321 -9.91 14.18 -10.40
CA LEU A 321 -11.06 13.32 -10.63
C LEU A 321 -12.36 14.13 -10.60
N THR A 322 -13.08 14.15 -11.73
CA THR A 322 -14.28 14.99 -11.89
C THR A 322 -15.58 14.26 -11.56
N LYS A 323 -15.62 12.96 -11.71
CA LYS A 323 -16.78 12.09 -11.47
C LYS A 323 -16.35 10.74 -10.93
N LEU A 324 -17.20 10.13 -10.10
CA LEU A 324 -16.98 8.81 -9.54
C LEU A 324 -18.33 8.07 -9.45
N ASN A 325 -18.40 6.87 -10.04
CA ASN A 325 -19.60 6.02 -9.98
C ASN A 325 -19.43 4.98 -8.87
N LEU A 326 -20.16 5.19 -7.76
CA LEU A 326 -20.13 4.31 -6.59
C LEU A 326 -21.41 3.45 -6.47
N SER A 327 -22.19 3.31 -7.53
CA SER A 327 -23.50 2.61 -7.49
C SER A 327 -23.41 1.13 -7.14
N SER A 328 -22.23 0.49 -7.34
CA SER A 328 -21.95 -0.91 -6.98
C SER A 328 -21.49 -1.10 -5.54
N PHE A 329 -21.11 0.01 -4.86
CA PHE A 329 -20.50 -0.09 -3.52
C PHE A 329 -21.53 -0.57 -2.49
N ASN A 330 -21.19 -1.66 -1.81
CA ASN A 330 -21.88 -2.16 -0.63
C ASN A 330 -20.97 -1.93 0.59
N THR A 331 -21.35 -0.99 1.44
CA THR A 331 -20.54 -0.58 2.58
C THR A 331 -21.01 -1.16 3.92
N GLN A 332 -21.88 -2.18 3.89
CA GLN A 332 -22.51 -2.75 5.10
C GLN A 332 -21.52 -3.25 6.16
N ASN A 333 -20.31 -3.65 5.76
CA ASN A 333 -19.26 -4.16 6.65
C ASN A 333 -18.14 -3.14 6.92
N VAL A 334 -18.20 -1.96 6.29
CA VAL A 334 -17.18 -0.93 6.46
C VAL A 334 -17.27 -0.30 7.84
N THR A 335 -16.13 -0.20 8.51
CA THR A 335 -16.00 0.40 9.83
C THR A 335 -15.21 1.71 9.80
N ASN A 336 -14.38 1.92 8.78
CA ASN A 336 -13.52 3.09 8.64
C ASN A 336 -13.69 3.74 7.25
N MET A 337 -14.07 5.02 7.23
CA MET A 337 -14.20 5.87 6.04
C MET A 337 -13.44 7.21 6.19
N ASP A 338 -12.45 7.26 7.12
CA ASP A 338 -11.61 8.45 7.32
C ASP A 338 -11.03 8.95 6.00
N GLY A 339 -11.19 10.24 5.73
CA GLY A 339 -10.61 10.91 4.57
C GLY A 339 -10.97 10.35 3.19
N MET A 340 -11.99 9.47 3.06
CA MET A 340 -12.23 8.70 1.84
C MET A 340 -12.25 9.53 0.56
N PHE A 341 -12.80 10.76 0.59
CA PHE A 341 -12.89 11.68 -0.55
C PHE A 341 -12.14 12.99 -0.31
N SER A 342 -11.37 13.08 0.77
CA SER A 342 -10.67 14.31 1.12
C SER A 342 -9.74 14.76 -0.02
N TYR A 343 -9.66 16.06 -0.27
CA TYR A 343 -8.87 16.66 -1.37
C TYR A 343 -9.25 16.19 -2.78
N CYS A 344 -10.47 15.69 -3.01
CA CYS A 344 -11.02 15.46 -4.35
C CYS A 344 -11.47 16.80 -4.97
N LYS A 345 -10.50 17.66 -5.29
CA LYS A 345 -10.72 19.09 -5.61
C LYS A 345 -11.60 19.38 -6.81
N ALA A 346 -11.59 18.49 -7.82
CA ALA A 346 -12.34 18.66 -9.07
C ALA A 346 -13.69 17.93 -9.06
N LEU A 347 -14.03 17.19 -8.00
CA LEU A 347 -15.25 16.40 -7.92
C LEU A 347 -16.46 17.30 -7.72
N THR A 348 -17.29 17.43 -8.76
CA THR A 348 -18.44 18.34 -8.77
C THR A 348 -19.71 17.72 -8.19
N THR A 349 -19.83 16.42 -8.26
CA THR A 349 -20.98 15.64 -7.75
C THR A 349 -20.51 14.34 -7.13
N LEU A 350 -21.14 13.93 -6.04
CA LEU A 350 -20.84 12.67 -5.37
C LEU A 350 -22.14 12.03 -4.86
N ASP A 351 -22.47 10.85 -5.39
CA ASP A 351 -23.64 10.10 -4.96
C ASP A 351 -23.22 9.00 -3.96
N VAL A 352 -23.53 9.23 -2.68
CA VAL A 352 -23.29 8.29 -1.57
C VAL A 352 -24.61 7.67 -1.07
N SER A 353 -25.68 7.74 -1.86
CA SER A 353 -27.02 7.26 -1.48
C SER A 353 -27.09 5.75 -1.24
N LYS A 354 -26.10 4.97 -1.72
CA LYS A 354 -25.98 3.54 -1.53
C LYS A 354 -25.19 3.14 -0.29
N PHE A 355 -24.54 4.10 0.38
CA PHE A 355 -23.71 3.79 1.54
C PHE A 355 -24.58 3.38 2.74
N ASP A 356 -24.34 2.19 3.28
CA ASP A 356 -24.81 1.74 4.58
C ASP A 356 -23.71 2.04 5.62
N THR A 357 -23.98 3.04 6.46
CA THR A 357 -22.97 3.56 7.41
C THR A 357 -23.19 3.09 8.85
N LYS A 358 -24.13 2.17 9.07
CA LYS A 358 -24.51 1.72 10.42
C LYS A 358 -23.38 1.15 11.26
N ASN A 359 -22.34 0.59 10.62
CA ASN A 359 -21.17 -0.02 11.28
C ASN A 359 -19.95 0.91 11.30
N VAL A 360 -20.02 2.07 10.64
CA VAL A 360 -18.90 3.01 10.55
C VAL A 360 -18.67 3.68 11.91
N THR A 361 -17.41 3.73 12.32
CA THR A 361 -16.96 4.36 13.57
C THR A 361 -16.12 5.61 13.36
N ASP A 362 -15.49 5.75 12.18
CA ASP A 362 -14.65 6.89 11.81
C ASP A 362 -15.07 7.45 10.43
N MET A 363 -15.42 8.73 10.41
CA MET A 363 -15.74 9.54 9.23
C MET A 363 -14.94 10.86 9.22
N SER A 364 -13.82 10.92 9.99
CA SER A 364 -13.02 12.14 10.06
C SER A 364 -12.53 12.54 8.68
N GLY A 365 -12.59 13.82 8.36
CA GLY A 365 -12.16 14.38 7.09
C GLY A 365 -12.82 13.83 5.82
N MET A 366 -13.86 12.99 5.92
CA MET A 366 -14.37 12.18 4.79
C MET A 366 -14.61 12.98 3.51
N PHE A 367 -15.07 14.23 3.61
CA PHE A 367 -15.35 15.11 2.49
C PHE A 367 -14.57 16.41 2.55
N SER A 368 -13.50 16.51 3.34
CA SER A 368 -12.76 17.76 3.48
C SER A 368 -12.09 18.18 2.17
N ASP A 369 -11.95 19.50 1.97
CA ASP A 369 -11.20 20.07 0.84
C ASP A 369 -11.71 19.67 -0.56
N CYS A 370 -13.01 19.37 -0.72
CA CYS A 370 -13.66 19.08 -2.00
C CYS A 370 -14.11 20.38 -2.68
N TYR A 371 -13.19 21.18 -3.22
CA TYR A 371 -13.41 22.57 -3.65
C TYR A 371 -14.38 22.79 -4.80
N ALA A 372 -14.84 21.74 -5.50
CA ALA A 372 -15.86 21.86 -6.55
C ALA A 372 -17.24 21.34 -6.10
N LEU A 373 -17.35 20.76 -4.88
CA LEU A 373 -18.58 20.16 -4.40
C LEU A 373 -19.46 21.21 -3.72
N THR A 374 -20.59 21.58 -4.34
CA THR A 374 -21.50 22.63 -3.83
C THR A 374 -22.67 22.08 -3.03
N THR A 375 -23.04 20.84 -3.26
CA THR A 375 -24.14 20.17 -2.53
C THR A 375 -23.76 18.72 -2.19
N LEU A 376 -24.19 18.25 -1.03
CA LEU A 376 -23.94 16.88 -0.60
C LEU A 376 -25.19 16.31 0.09
N ASP A 377 -25.55 15.08 -0.28
CA ASP A 377 -26.67 14.36 0.31
C ASP A 377 -26.20 13.18 1.16
N VAL A 378 -26.21 13.38 2.48
CA VAL A 378 -25.90 12.36 3.49
C VAL A 378 -27.18 11.91 4.23
N SER A 379 -28.37 12.12 3.65
CA SER A 379 -29.65 11.76 4.29
C SER A 379 -29.82 10.26 4.57
N LYS A 380 -29.01 9.40 3.91
CA LYS A 380 -28.99 7.95 4.15
C LYS A 380 -28.07 7.52 5.28
N PHE A 381 -27.15 8.39 5.71
CA PHE A 381 -26.16 8.04 6.73
C PHE A 381 -26.82 7.78 8.08
N ASP A 382 -26.55 6.62 8.65
CA ASP A 382 -26.84 6.25 10.04
C ASP A 382 -25.52 6.39 10.84
N THR A 383 -25.41 7.48 11.61
CA THR A 383 -24.17 7.84 12.29
C THR A 383 -24.16 7.50 13.79
N LYS A 384 -25.11 6.66 14.24
CA LYS A 384 -25.26 6.34 15.66
C LYS A 384 -24.03 5.72 16.33
N ASN A 385 -23.15 5.07 15.53
CA ASN A 385 -21.93 4.41 16.00
C ASN A 385 -20.66 5.23 15.69
N VAL A 386 -20.78 6.37 15.00
CA VAL A 386 -19.62 7.18 14.60
C VAL A 386 -19.07 7.93 15.81
N THR A 387 -17.81 7.68 16.11
CA THR A 387 -17.10 8.27 17.26
C THR A 387 -16.18 9.42 16.87
N ASP A 388 -15.74 9.47 15.61
CA ASP A 388 -14.90 10.55 15.07
C ASP A 388 -15.51 11.14 13.79
N MET A 389 -15.74 12.47 13.80
CA MET A 389 -16.25 13.27 12.67
C MET A 389 -15.42 14.55 12.50
N ARG A 390 -14.19 14.61 13.04
CA ARG A 390 -13.33 15.81 12.93
C ARG A 390 -13.15 16.21 11.49
N GLY A 391 -13.38 17.50 11.20
CA GLY A 391 -13.18 18.06 9.86
C GLY A 391 -13.97 17.40 8.74
N MET A 392 -15.04 16.63 9.02
CA MET A 392 -15.76 15.82 8.03
C MET A 392 -16.16 16.59 6.79
N PHE A 393 -16.54 17.86 6.92
CA PHE A 393 -16.96 18.75 5.82
C PHE A 393 -16.05 19.97 5.69
N SER A 394 -14.91 20.01 6.36
CA SER A 394 -14.07 21.22 6.42
C SER A 394 -13.61 21.69 5.04
N SER A 395 -13.39 23.00 4.91
CA SER A 395 -12.82 23.65 3.72
C SER A 395 -13.58 23.37 2.41
N ASN A 396 -14.92 23.34 2.47
CA ASN A 396 -15.77 23.09 1.30
C ASN A 396 -16.57 24.35 0.89
N PRO A 397 -16.84 24.53 -0.41
CA PRO A 397 -17.76 25.54 -0.90
C PRO A 397 -19.22 25.05 -0.83
N LEU A 398 -19.52 24.06 0.01
CA LEU A 398 -20.88 23.53 0.17
C LEU A 398 -21.86 24.65 0.55
N THR A 399 -22.94 24.76 -0.22
CA THR A 399 -24.07 25.62 0.11
C THR A 399 -25.17 24.86 0.85
N THR A 400 -25.27 23.55 0.62
CA THR A 400 -26.32 22.72 1.21
C THR A 400 -25.80 21.32 1.51
N ILE A 401 -26.04 20.86 2.73
CA ILE A 401 -25.86 19.46 3.16
C ILE A 401 -27.23 18.91 3.56
N TYR A 402 -27.72 17.91 2.82
CA TYR A 402 -28.94 17.22 3.17
C TYR A 402 -28.67 16.11 4.18
N ALA A 403 -29.43 16.12 5.29
CA ALA A 403 -29.34 15.07 6.32
C ALA A 403 -30.74 14.68 6.84
N SER A 404 -30.85 13.47 7.41
CA SER A 404 -32.08 12.99 8.03
C SER A 404 -31.94 12.89 9.55
N ASP A 405 -32.99 12.40 10.21
CA ASP A 405 -33.02 12.05 11.62
C ASP A 405 -32.04 10.92 12.02
N LYS A 406 -31.46 10.19 11.04
CA LYS A 406 -30.43 9.18 11.29
C LYS A 406 -29.04 9.78 11.48
N PHE A 407 -28.80 11.00 11.01
CA PHE A 407 -27.54 11.68 11.24
C PHE A 407 -27.53 12.26 12.66
N VAL A 408 -26.83 11.60 13.55
CA VAL A 408 -26.74 11.98 14.98
C VAL A 408 -25.29 12.05 15.41
N THR A 409 -24.99 12.88 16.40
CA THR A 409 -23.63 13.06 16.95
C THR A 409 -23.51 12.57 18.39
N THR A 410 -24.45 11.74 18.86
CA THR A 410 -24.53 11.29 20.27
C THR A 410 -23.33 10.43 20.68
N ALA A 411 -22.83 9.55 19.79
CA ALA A 411 -21.64 8.74 20.06
C ALA A 411 -20.33 9.47 19.73
N CYS A 412 -20.40 10.60 19.00
CA CYS A 412 -19.24 11.32 18.53
C CYS A 412 -18.47 11.95 19.68
N ARG A 413 -17.23 11.49 19.90
CA ARG A 413 -16.30 12.02 20.91
C ARG A 413 -15.47 13.17 20.33
N SER A 414 -15.07 13.05 19.06
CA SER A 414 -14.26 14.01 18.33
C SER A 414 -15.04 14.56 17.13
N GLY A 415 -15.52 15.79 17.22
CA GLY A 415 -16.29 16.46 16.15
C GLY A 415 -15.86 17.90 15.96
N ASP A 416 -14.62 18.21 16.37
CA ASP A 416 -14.03 19.54 16.24
C ASP A 416 -13.79 19.87 14.77
N ASN A 417 -13.89 21.17 14.43
CA ASN A 417 -13.61 21.69 13.08
C ASN A 417 -14.43 21.05 11.97
N MET A 418 -15.56 20.40 12.29
CA MET A 418 -16.38 19.66 11.32
C MET A 418 -16.77 20.51 10.12
N PHE A 419 -17.01 21.82 10.31
CA PHE A 419 -17.44 22.76 9.30
C PHE A 419 -16.48 23.95 9.07
N VAL A 420 -15.25 23.88 9.58
CA VAL A 420 -14.26 24.95 9.38
C VAL A 420 -14.14 25.28 7.90
N GLY A 421 -14.25 26.59 7.55
CA GLY A 421 -14.12 27.04 6.16
C GLY A 421 -15.31 26.79 5.24
N CYS A 422 -16.46 26.32 5.75
CA CYS A 422 -17.70 26.11 4.97
C CYS A 422 -18.51 27.42 4.85
N ILE A 423 -17.88 28.51 4.46
CA ILE A 423 -18.41 29.89 4.53
C ILE A 423 -19.68 30.14 3.73
N HIS A 424 -20.03 29.25 2.81
CA HIS A 424 -21.23 29.37 1.95
C HIS A 424 -22.41 28.53 2.46
N LEU A 425 -22.21 27.78 3.57
CA LEU A 425 -23.20 26.82 4.04
C LEU A 425 -24.40 27.50 4.66
N VAL A 426 -25.59 27.11 4.19
CA VAL A 426 -26.88 27.62 4.68
C VAL A 426 -27.78 26.44 4.98
N GLY A 427 -28.07 26.24 6.27
CA GLY A 427 -29.01 25.25 6.76
C GLY A 427 -30.21 25.91 7.44
N ALA A 428 -30.56 25.46 8.65
CA ALA A 428 -31.54 26.16 9.49
C ALA A 428 -31.03 27.54 9.95
N VAL A 429 -29.69 27.69 10.04
CA VAL A 429 -29.02 28.98 10.33
C VAL A 429 -27.87 29.19 9.34
N PRO A 430 -27.47 30.47 9.09
CA PRO A 430 -26.30 30.78 8.29
C PRO A 430 -25.01 30.36 9.04
N TYR A 431 -23.93 30.15 8.28
CA TYR A 431 -22.61 29.80 8.82
C TYR A 431 -22.07 30.87 9.78
N ASP A 432 -21.48 30.42 10.87
CA ASP A 432 -20.78 31.22 11.89
C ASP A 432 -19.40 30.60 12.14
N GLU A 433 -18.33 31.35 11.88
CA GLU A 433 -16.94 30.88 12.01
C GLU A 433 -16.55 30.44 13.44
N ASN A 434 -17.32 30.89 14.44
CA ASN A 434 -17.12 30.54 15.84
C ASN A 434 -17.88 29.26 16.26
N LYS A 435 -18.69 28.68 15.36
CA LYS A 435 -19.54 27.51 15.60
C LYS A 435 -19.30 26.46 14.50
N VAL A 436 -18.18 25.78 14.56
CA VAL A 436 -17.70 24.90 13.49
C VAL A 436 -17.65 23.42 13.89
N GLY A 437 -18.08 23.09 15.09
CA GLY A 437 -18.07 21.74 15.62
C GLY A 437 -19.33 20.91 15.32
N LYS A 438 -19.37 19.71 15.89
CA LYS A 438 -20.45 18.74 15.73
C LYS A 438 -21.82 19.23 16.23
N GLU A 439 -21.87 20.23 17.09
CA GLU A 439 -23.11 20.85 17.62
C GLU A 439 -23.95 21.48 16.51
N MET A 440 -23.29 21.86 15.41
CA MET A 440 -23.96 22.42 14.23
C MET A 440 -24.43 21.35 13.22
N ALA A 441 -24.15 20.07 13.47
CA ALA A 441 -24.53 18.96 12.59
C ALA A 441 -25.99 18.52 12.83
N ASN A 442 -26.91 19.46 12.63
CA ASN A 442 -28.35 19.21 12.73
C ASN A 442 -29.16 20.15 11.82
N TYR A 443 -30.41 19.82 11.56
CA TYR A 443 -31.29 20.54 10.65
C TYR A 443 -32.30 21.45 11.37
N THR A 444 -32.24 21.59 12.69
CA THR A 444 -33.16 22.44 13.47
C THR A 444 -32.54 23.77 13.86
N THR A 445 -31.29 23.75 14.30
CA THR A 445 -30.55 24.92 14.79
C THR A 445 -29.12 24.96 14.20
N GLY A 446 -28.81 24.07 13.26
CA GLY A 446 -27.47 23.89 12.69
C GLY A 446 -27.44 24.10 11.17
N TYR A 447 -26.45 23.50 10.53
CA TYR A 447 -26.10 23.75 9.13
C TYR A 447 -26.70 22.76 8.14
N PHE A 448 -27.50 21.79 8.56
CA PHE A 448 -28.12 20.84 7.67
C PHE A 448 -29.49 21.31 7.17
N THR A 449 -29.84 20.86 5.97
CA THR A 449 -31.18 20.91 5.40
C THR A 449 -31.81 19.52 5.55
N TYR A 450 -33.01 19.46 6.15
CA TYR A 450 -33.67 18.18 6.36
C TYR A 450 -34.05 17.50 5.04
N LYS A 451 -33.71 16.22 4.92
CA LYS A 451 -34.19 15.33 3.87
C LYS A 451 -34.42 13.94 4.46
N ALA A 452 -35.64 13.43 4.34
CA ALA A 452 -35.97 12.11 4.88
C ALA A 452 -35.13 11.01 4.24
N ALA A 453 -34.64 10.06 5.03
CA ALA A 453 -33.88 8.90 4.53
C ALA A 453 -34.66 8.04 3.51
N THR A 454 -35.96 8.12 3.48
CA THR A 454 -36.87 7.41 2.57
C THR A 454 -37.16 8.14 1.25
N GLY A 455 -36.60 9.34 1.06
CA GLY A 455 -36.90 10.21 -0.09
C GLY A 455 -38.28 10.91 -0.02
N ILE A 456 -38.94 10.84 1.13
CA ILE A 456 -40.16 11.61 1.41
C ILE A 456 -39.77 12.81 2.28
N ASP A 457 -39.88 14.02 1.74
CA ASP A 457 -39.55 15.23 2.49
C ASP A 457 -40.53 15.41 3.66
N ALA A 458 -40.01 15.75 4.86
CA ALA A 458 -40.87 16.20 5.93
C ALA A 458 -41.54 17.54 5.50
N PRO A 459 -42.79 17.77 5.88
CA PRO A 459 -43.40 19.08 5.62
C PRO A 459 -42.58 20.15 6.36
N THR A 460 -41.99 21.09 5.61
CA THR A 460 -41.34 22.26 6.20
C THR A 460 -42.38 23.06 7.00
N VAL A 461 -42.17 23.18 8.32
CA VAL A 461 -43.01 23.97 9.21
C VAL A 461 -42.62 25.44 9.00
N SER A 462 -43.23 26.10 7.99
CA SER A 462 -43.20 27.56 7.82
C SER A 462 -44.29 28.03 6.86
N ASP A 463 -45.50 27.60 7.12
CA ASP A 463 -46.70 28.29 6.61
C ASP A 463 -47.79 28.12 7.66
N ASP A 464 -48.28 29.23 8.22
CA ASP A 464 -49.37 29.29 9.21
C ASP A 464 -50.73 28.81 8.64
N THR A 465 -50.73 28.20 7.46
CA THR A 465 -51.92 27.63 6.85
C THR A 465 -52.16 26.20 7.37
N ALA A 466 -53.37 25.95 7.88
CA ALA A 466 -53.75 24.61 8.35
C ALA A 466 -53.51 23.55 7.25
N ALA A 467 -52.92 22.41 7.63
CA ALA A 467 -52.65 21.33 6.70
C ALA A 467 -53.98 20.66 6.28
N GLU A 468 -54.18 20.52 5.00
CA GLU A 468 -55.25 19.68 4.45
C GLU A 468 -54.62 18.31 4.04
N TYR A 469 -55.31 17.23 4.38
CA TYR A 469 -54.87 15.84 4.13
C TYR A 469 -55.75 15.24 3.06
N TYR A 470 -55.15 14.47 2.16
CA TYR A 470 -55.84 13.73 1.10
C TYR A 470 -55.24 12.30 0.97
N ASP A 471 -56.09 11.37 0.57
CA ASP A 471 -55.63 10.03 0.17
C ASP A 471 -54.96 10.07 -1.24
N LEU A 472 -54.44 8.91 -1.67
CA LEU A 472 -53.81 8.79 -3.01
C LEU A 472 -54.83 8.94 -4.16
N GLN A 473 -56.12 8.86 -3.91
CA GLN A 473 -57.20 9.10 -4.85
C GLN A 473 -57.66 10.56 -4.85
N GLY A 474 -57.05 11.45 -4.06
CA GLY A 474 -57.37 12.86 -3.97
C GLY A 474 -58.57 13.19 -3.08
N ARG A 475 -59.11 12.23 -2.31
CA ARG A 475 -60.22 12.49 -1.39
C ARG A 475 -59.67 13.15 -0.10
N ARG A 476 -60.33 14.21 0.35
CA ARG A 476 -59.94 14.92 1.56
C ARG A 476 -60.17 14.07 2.81
N LEU A 477 -59.18 14.09 3.69
CA LEU A 477 -59.19 13.37 4.96
C LEU A 477 -59.29 14.35 6.12
N ASN A 478 -60.01 14.01 7.18
CA ASN A 478 -60.15 14.84 8.39
C ASN A 478 -58.86 14.80 9.25
N ALA A 479 -58.06 13.79 9.10
CA ALA A 479 -56.76 13.60 9.78
C ALA A 479 -55.89 12.64 8.96
N PRO A 480 -54.55 12.66 9.12
CA PRO A 480 -53.67 11.71 8.46
C PRO A 480 -54.03 10.25 8.83
N GLN A 481 -54.10 9.38 7.83
CA GLN A 481 -54.32 7.95 8.01
C GLN A 481 -53.06 7.15 7.83
N LYS A 482 -53.00 5.95 8.40
CA LYS A 482 -51.86 5.04 8.23
C LYS A 482 -51.61 4.80 6.74
N GLY A 483 -50.34 4.89 6.32
CA GLY A 483 -49.94 4.81 4.93
C GLY A 483 -49.56 6.17 4.34
N VAL A 484 -49.53 6.26 3.00
CA VAL A 484 -49.13 7.47 2.28
C VAL A 484 -50.33 8.43 2.15
N ASN A 485 -50.15 9.67 2.66
CA ASN A 485 -51.11 10.76 2.55
C ASN A 485 -50.52 11.86 1.69
N ILE A 486 -51.40 12.63 0.99
CA ILE A 486 -51.07 13.86 0.32
C ILE A 486 -51.40 15.01 1.31
N VAL A 487 -50.39 15.83 1.62
CA VAL A 487 -50.57 16.99 2.52
C VAL A 487 -50.47 18.25 1.70
N LYS A 488 -51.50 19.08 1.74
CA LYS A 488 -51.53 20.39 1.08
C LYS A 488 -51.49 21.48 2.17
N ARG A 489 -50.55 22.43 2.03
CA ARG A 489 -50.47 23.64 2.85
C ARG A 489 -50.31 24.83 1.88
N GLY A 490 -51.32 25.67 1.81
CA GLY A 490 -51.32 26.77 0.86
C GLY A 490 -51.16 26.29 -0.59
N LYS A 491 -50.14 26.77 -1.30
CA LYS A 491 -49.81 26.37 -2.67
C LYS A 491 -48.91 25.11 -2.77
N LYS A 492 -48.39 24.59 -1.62
CA LYS A 492 -47.44 23.49 -1.58
C LYS A 492 -48.16 22.18 -1.31
N THR A 493 -47.86 21.14 -2.09
CA THR A 493 -48.39 19.80 -1.93
C THR A 493 -47.23 18.81 -1.71
N THR A 494 -47.29 17.99 -0.67
CA THR A 494 -46.24 16.99 -0.31
C THR A 494 -46.87 15.64 -0.01
N LYS A 495 -46.10 14.56 -0.09
CA LYS A 495 -46.52 13.23 0.39
C LYS A 495 -45.98 13.01 1.79
N MET A 496 -46.81 12.46 2.68
CA MET A 496 -46.47 12.11 4.06
C MET A 496 -46.80 10.63 4.30
N LEU A 497 -45.85 9.90 4.87
CA LEU A 497 -46.07 8.53 5.31
C LEU A 497 -46.38 8.54 6.81
N VAL A 498 -47.56 8.02 7.16
CA VAL A 498 -47.96 7.79 8.57
C VAL A 498 -47.78 6.29 8.82
N LYS A 499 -46.95 5.98 9.82
CA LYS A 499 -46.65 4.60 10.24
C LYS A 499 -47.78 3.98 11.04
#